data_15879fb3590e673d9ddbb56b4e1ad5d0
#
_entry.id   15879fb3590e673d9ddbb56b4e1ad5d0
#
_cell.length_a   1.000
_cell.length_b   1.000
_cell.length_c   1.000
_cell.angle_alpha   90.00
_cell.angle_beta   90.00
_cell.angle_gamma   90.00
#
_symmetry.space_group_name_H-M   'P 1'
#
loop_
_entity.id
_entity.type
_entity.pdbx_description
1 polymer ?
#
loop_
_entity_poly.entity_id
_entity_poly.type
_entity_poly.pdbx_seq_one_letter_code
_entity_poly.pdbx_strand_id
1 'polypeptide(L)'
;MTGRRILIHGYVVTMNGDYECIEDGAVLIEKDRIAAVGKTEALLQQIAGQDVERIDMTGKMVLPGLIDAHTHAGHCLNRTLGLDSRTRWMEYLTKLYHHCTTPAYWHAEGRLATLERLKAGITCGVSVISNAARCDDPRIIAEHVRGHAEVGTRENPAIGPSNPPYPRAFAQEENGRLVEKQFTFDELMAKAEEAIELVNGSYGGLIGAFAAPFVMVSSIEGSKATPADLACCLTEADRHMMKSIREVARRQKVRIHTEAFGGMIRLAAQADDPLLGPDVHVQHCKGISFHEAMILAETKTNVATTPSWNQIPMRCPVPELIELGANVAVTTDGTAPAMPFDLFRAARDTALLQQSVANDPFLLPAGKLLSMITIDAARAIGREHDLGSLEAGKLADITTIKMTSPHLMPRLMPIHQLMLFGNAGDVADVFVAGRALMRDRKVLSVAEADVFDCAEAASREAIHRAGYERLLKPSTNFWTGAQSNLEALREP
;
A
#
# COMPACT_ATOMS: atom_id res chain seq x y z
N MET A 1 -27.34 9.78 18.96
CA MET A 1 -26.03 9.61 19.64
C MET A 1 -25.20 10.82 19.27
N THR A 2 -24.57 11.46 20.23
CA THR A 2 -23.94 12.79 20.16
C THR A 2 -22.75 12.92 19.21
N GLY A 3 -22.31 11.85 18.53
CA GLY A 3 -21.16 11.85 17.63
C GLY A 3 -19.83 12.19 18.30
N ARG A 4 -19.80 12.23 19.65
CA ARG A 4 -18.61 12.47 20.46
C ARG A 4 -18.22 11.23 21.24
N ARG A 5 -16.94 10.89 21.24
CA ARG A 5 -16.38 9.79 22.00
C ARG A 5 -14.98 10.11 22.49
N ILE A 6 -14.56 9.46 23.55
CA ILE A 6 -13.22 9.58 24.08
C ILE A 6 -12.64 8.20 24.34
N LEU A 7 -11.45 7.96 23.79
CA LEU A 7 -10.60 6.80 24.09
C LEU A 7 -9.78 7.16 25.32
N ILE A 8 -9.86 6.40 26.41
CA ILE A 8 -9.21 6.71 27.71
C ILE A 8 -8.30 5.59 28.18
N HIS A 9 -7.32 5.92 29.03
CA HIS A 9 -6.41 4.97 29.68
C HIS A 9 -5.52 4.18 28.72
N GLY A 10 -5.24 4.72 27.50
CA GLY A 10 -4.31 4.12 26.53
C GLY A 10 -2.88 4.60 26.71
N TYR A 11 -1.92 3.84 26.16
CA TYR A 11 -0.59 4.35 25.84
C TYR A 11 -0.67 5.01 24.47
N VAL A 12 -0.80 6.34 24.43
CA VAL A 12 -1.00 7.09 23.18
C VAL A 12 0.35 7.46 22.59
N VAL A 13 0.60 7.07 21.33
CA VAL A 13 1.76 7.48 20.52
C VAL A 13 1.26 8.41 19.43
N THR A 14 1.56 9.68 19.55
CA THR A 14 0.95 10.72 18.73
C THR A 14 1.45 10.77 17.29
N MET A 15 2.71 10.43 17.08
CA MET A 15 3.43 10.61 15.79
C MET A 15 3.39 12.07 15.28
N ASN A 16 3.14 13.04 16.19
CA ASN A 16 3.24 14.48 15.92
C ASN A 16 4.70 14.93 15.72
N GLY A 17 4.94 16.22 15.55
CA GLY A 17 6.28 16.77 15.34
C GLY A 17 7.29 16.46 16.46
N ASP A 18 6.81 16.26 17.68
CA ASP A 18 7.62 15.96 18.88
C ASP A 18 7.68 14.45 19.19
N TYR A 19 6.96 13.60 18.44
CA TYR A 19 6.83 12.16 18.67
C TYR A 19 6.39 11.82 20.12
N GLU A 20 5.44 12.60 20.64
CA GLU A 20 5.01 12.51 22.03
C GLU A 20 4.37 11.15 22.34
N CYS A 21 4.77 10.55 23.46
CA CYS A 21 4.19 9.32 23.99
C CYS A 21 3.51 9.66 25.34
N ILE A 22 2.20 9.39 25.45
CA ILE A 22 1.41 9.78 26.60
C ILE A 22 0.97 8.51 27.35
N GLU A 23 1.58 8.24 28.49
CA GLU A 23 1.11 7.23 29.42
C GLU A 23 -0.22 7.68 30.05
N ASP A 24 -1.16 6.76 30.19
CA ASP A 24 -2.54 7.07 30.60
C ASP A 24 -3.13 8.21 29.76
N GLY A 25 -2.93 8.08 28.44
CA GLY A 25 -3.37 9.04 27.44
C GLY A 25 -4.80 8.83 26.99
N ALA A 26 -5.38 9.88 26.42
CA ALA A 26 -6.71 9.87 25.84
C ALA A 26 -6.75 10.61 24.51
N VAL A 27 -7.71 10.23 23.66
CA VAL A 27 -8.03 10.88 22.39
C VAL A 27 -9.51 11.20 22.36
N LEU A 28 -9.85 12.49 22.32
CA LEU A 28 -11.22 12.97 22.18
C LEU A 28 -11.55 13.09 20.68
N ILE A 29 -12.64 12.48 20.27
CA ILE A 29 -13.13 12.46 18.89
C ILE A 29 -14.47 13.18 18.82
N GLU A 30 -14.59 14.13 17.89
CA GLU A 30 -15.83 14.82 17.57
C GLU A 30 -16.14 14.61 16.08
N LYS A 31 -17.25 13.94 15.80
CA LYS A 31 -17.64 13.55 14.44
C LYS A 31 -16.54 12.67 13.80
N ASP A 32 -15.92 13.23 12.75
CA ASP A 32 -14.87 12.56 11.95
C ASP A 32 -13.44 12.96 12.32
N ARG A 33 -13.27 13.88 13.32
CA ARG A 33 -11.96 14.46 13.63
C ARG A 33 -11.56 14.29 15.09
N ILE A 34 -10.27 14.34 15.31
CA ILE A 34 -9.66 14.41 16.63
C ILE A 34 -9.87 15.84 17.16
N ALA A 35 -10.55 15.96 18.30
CA ALA A 35 -10.76 17.25 18.96
C ALA A 35 -9.61 17.60 19.93
N ALA A 36 -9.09 16.59 20.64
CA ALA A 36 -7.96 16.77 21.55
C ALA A 36 -7.22 15.46 21.81
N VAL A 37 -5.94 15.57 22.14
CA VAL A 37 -5.09 14.46 22.61
C VAL A 37 -4.37 14.93 23.88
N GLY A 38 -4.27 14.08 24.91
CA GLY A 38 -3.60 14.45 26.15
C GLY A 38 -3.76 13.38 27.24
N LYS A 39 -3.47 13.75 28.50
CA LYS A 39 -3.68 12.88 29.65
C LYS A 39 -5.16 12.63 29.87
N THR A 40 -5.52 11.40 30.24
CA THR A 40 -6.91 10.98 30.49
C THR A 40 -7.60 11.90 31.50
N GLU A 41 -6.98 12.18 32.63
CA GLU A 41 -7.56 13.02 33.67
C GLU A 41 -7.92 14.43 33.16
N ALA A 42 -6.98 15.06 32.45
CA ALA A 42 -7.15 16.42 31.93
C ALA A 42 -8.31 16.50 30.92
N LEU A 43 -8.40 15.52 29.98
CA LEU A 43 -9.47 15.51 28.99
C LEU A 43 -10.83 15.15 29.63
N LEU A 44 -10.87 14.28 30.62
CA LEU A 44 -12.12 14.00 31.37
C LEU A 44 -12.63 15.22 32.14
N GLN A 45 -11.74 16.03 32.73
CA GLN A 45 -12.11 17.30 33.34
C GLN A 45 -12.68 18.30 32.34
N GLN A 46 -12.07 18.39 31.15
CA GLN A 46 -12.53 19.28 30.07
C GLN A 46 -13.94 18.96 29.57
N ILE A 47 -14.33 17.67 29.57
CA ILE A 47 -15.65 17.20 29.11
C ILE A 47 -16.61 16.90 30.25
N ALA A 48 -16.33 17.35 31.46
CA ALA A 48 -17.19 17.09 32.64
C ALA A 48 -18.61 17.60 32.39
N GLY A 49 -19.60 16.79 32.72
CA GLY A 49 -21.03 17.11 32.51
C GLY A 49 -21.51 17.01 31.05
N GLN A 50 -20.66 16.60 30.10
CA GLN A 50 -21.05 16.42 28.71
C GLN A 50 -21.37 14.95 28.42
N ASP A 51 -22.28 14.72 27.47
CA ASP A 51 -22.62 13.36 27.00
C ASP A 51 -21.59 12.92 25.95
N VAL A 52 -20.59 12.12 26.40
CA VAL A 52 -19.48 11.60 25.57
C VAL A 52 -19.33 10.11 25.84
N GLU A 53 -19.36 9.32 24.77
CA GLU A 53 -19.09 7.86 24.83
C GLU A 53 -17.66 7.64 25.31
N ARG A 54 -17.47 6.90 26.40
CA ARG A 54 -16.15 6.57 26.95
C ARG A 54 -15.76 5.15 26.56
N ILE A 55 -14.57 5.01 25.97
CA ILE A 55 -14.05 3.73 25.52
C ILE A 55 -12.71 3.48 26.21
N ASP A 56 -12.66 2.43 27.03
CA ASP A 56 -11.48 2.06 27.79
C ASP A 56 -10.42 1.40 26.89
N MET A 57 -9.19 1.95 26.92
CA MET A 57 -8.02 1.48 26.21
C MET A 57 -6.96 0.91 27.16
N THR A 58 -7.32 0.55 28.38
CA THR A 58 -6.40 -0.08 29.34
C THR A 58 -5.71 -1.30 28.71
N GLY A 59 -4.38 -1.32 28.76
CA GLY A 59 -3.56 -2.38 28.17
C GLY A 59 -3.40 -2.31 26.63
N LYS A 60 -3.92 -1.25 26.01
CA LYS A 60 -3.75 -1.00 24.56
C LYS A 60 -2.83 0.19 24.31
N MET A 61 -2.08 0.11 23.19
CA MET A 61 -1.41 1.26 22.59
C MET A 61 -2.36 1.87 21.56
N VAL A 62 -2.46 3.19 21.53
CA VAL A 62 -3.30 3.96 20.60
C VAL A 62 -2.37 4.67 19.62
N LEU A 63 -2.52 4.36 18.33
CA LEU A 63 -1.72 4.85 17.22
C LEU A 63 -2.60 5.57 16.20
N PRO A 64 -2.03 6.47 15.38
CA PRO A 64 -2.70 6.83 14.13
C PRO A 64 -2.94 5.58 13.29
N GLY A 65 -3.98 5.59 12.48
CA GLY A 65 -4.22 4.53 11.51
C GLY A 65 -3.01 4.31 10.61
N LEU A 66 -2.65 3.05 10.41
CA LEU A 66 -1.52 2.70 9.54
C LEU A 66 -1.86 3.02 8.09
N ILE A 67 -0.83 3.39 7.32
CA ILE A 67 -0.97 3.78 5.90
C ILE A 67 -0.05 2.91 5.05
N ASP A 68 -0.66 2.20 4.09
CA ASP A 68 0.06 1.40 3.12
C ASP A 68 0.14 2.14 1.78
N ALA A 69 1.26 2.80 1.54
CA ALA A 69 1.41 3.72 0.41
C ALA A 69 1.57 3.02 -0.96
N HIS A 70 1.65 1.68 -1.01
CA HIS A 70 1.66 0.92 -2.26
C HIS A 70 1.27 -0.53 -2.07
N THR A 71 0.32 -0.96 -2.88
CA THR A 71 -0.08 -2.35 -3.03
C THR A 71 -0.55 -2.61 -4.46
N HIS A 72 -0.92 -3.87 -4.75
CA HIS A 72 -1.57 -4.25 -6.01
C HIS A 72 -2.96 -4.82 -5.76
N ALA A 73 -3.97 -4.25 -6.40
CA ALA A 73 -5.32 -4.81 -6.43
C ALA A 73 -5.36 -6.10 -7.27
N GLY A 74 -6.25 -7.01 -6.92
CA GLY A 74 -6.40 -8.32 -7.58
C GLY A 74 -5.63 -9.44 -6.90
N HIS A 75 -4.55 -9.11 -6.23
CA HIS A 75 -3.59 -10.08 -5.68
C HIS A 75 -4.16 -10.93 -4.54
N CYS A 76 -5.01 -10.37 -3.68
CA CYS A 76 -5.51 -11.12 -2.52
C CYS A 76 -6.42 -12.31 -2.89
N LEU A 77 -7.04 -12.30 -4.08
CA LEU A 77 -7.82 -13.43 -4.59
C LEU A 77 -6.96 -14.54 -5.24
N ASN A 78 -5.67 -14.27 -5.52
CA ASN A 78 -4.80 -15.19 -6.25
C ASN A 78 -3.48 -15.46 -5.51
N ARG A 79 -3.48 -15.35 -4.19
CA ARG A 79 -2.33 -15.71 -3.36
C ARG A 79 -1.87 -17.10 -3.68
N THR A 80 -0.55 -17.28 -3.72
CA THR A 80 0.11 -18.56 -4.02
C THR A 80 -0.12 -19.13 -5.41
N LEU A 81 -1.02 -18.55 -6.24
CA LEU A 81 -1.24 -19.06 -7.60
C LEU A 81 0.05 -18.98 -8.42
N GLY A 82 0.51 -20.11 -8.89
CA GLY A 82 1.74 -20.21 -9.69
C GLY A 82 3.04 -20.05 -8.91
N LEU A 83 3.01 -20.02 -7.57
CA LEU A 83 4.21 -19.87 -6.71
C LEU A 83 5.27 -20.94 -7.02
N ASP A 84 4.86 -22.18 -7.19
CA ASP A 84 5.76 -23.30 -7.54
C ASP A 84 6.33 -23.20 -8.98
N SER A 85 5.83 -22.27 -9.77
CA SER A 85 6.31 -22.02 -11.15
C SER A 85 7.49 -21.03 -11.21
N ARG A 86 8.09 -20.70 -10.07
CA ARG A 86 9.23 -19.79 -9.88
C ARG A 86 9.00 -18.42 -10.53
N THR A 87 9.61 -18.15 -11.69
CA THR A 87 9.59 -16.84 -12.35
C THR A 87 8.33 -16.58 -13.19
N ARG A 88 7.44 -17.56 -13.37
CA ARG A 88 6.28 -17.44 -14.27
C ARG A 88 4.99 -16.96 -13.61
N TRP A 89 4.96 -16.76 -12.30
CA TRP A 89 3.77 -16.32 -11.58
C TRP A 89 3.22 -14.98 -12.12
N MET A 90 4.11 -14.04 -12.48
CA MET A 90 3.74 -12.75 -13.07
C MET A 90 2.96 -12.93 -14.40
N GLU A 91 3.41 -13.83 -15.28
CA GLU A 91 2.74 -14.12 -16.54
C GLU A 91 1.34 -14.65 -16.32
N TYR A 92 1.18 -15.61 -15.38
CA TYR A 92 -0.11 -16.19 -15.04
C TYR A 92 -1.08 -15.14 -14.49
N LEU A 93 -0.63 -14.29 -13.59
CA LEU A 93 -1.45 -13.24 -13.01
C LEU A 93 -1.80 -12.16 -14.05
N THR A 94 -0.85 -11.71 -14.87
CA THR A 94 -1.13 -10.74 -15.94
C THR A 94 -2.21 -11.25 -16.89
N LYS A 95 -2.09 -12.50 -17.37
CA LYS A 95 -3.10 -13.10 -18.22
C LYS A 95 -4.45 -13.18 -17.53
N LEU A 96 -4.49 -13.63 -16.27
CA LEU A 96 -5.71 -13.74 -15.50
C LEU A 96 -6.40 -12.38 -15.34
N TYR A 97 -5.66 -11.37 -14.90
CA TYR A 97 -6.22 -10.02 -14.65
C TYR A 97 -6.67 -9.34 -15.93
N HIS A 98 -5.91 -9.45 -17.01
CA HIS A 98 -6.22 -8.74 -18.25
C HIS A 98 -7.32 -9.43 -19.08
N HIS A 99 -7.48 -10.77 -18.97
CA HIS A 99 -8.35 -11.51 -19.89
C HIS A 99 -9.43 -12.37 -19.22
N CYS A 100 -9.39 -12.55 -17.87
CA CYS A 100 -10.27 -13.52 -17.22
C CYS A 100 -11.11 -12.96 -16.07
N THR A 101 -11.00 -11.64 -15.79
CA THR A 101 -11.70 -10.98 -14.69
C THR A 101 -12.87 -10.11 -15.17
N THR A 102 -13.86 -9.96 -14.31
CA THR A 102 -15.07 -9.14 -14.51
C THR A 102 -15.12 -8.02 -13.47
N PRO A 103 -15.96 -6.99 -13.61
CA PRO A 103 -16.18 -6.01 -12.55
C PRO A 103 -16.52 -6.64 -11.18
N ALA A 104 -17.31 -7.72 -11.17
CA ALA A 104 -17.64 -8.47 -9.95
C ALA A 104 -16.40 -9.08 -9.24
N TYR A 105 -15.41 -9.53 -10.01
CA TYR A 105 -14.13 -9.99 -9.47
C TYR A 105 -13.43 -8.85 -8.69
N TRP A 106 -13.38 -7.65 -9.24
CA TRP A 106 -12.70 -6.50 -8.63
C TRP A 106 -13.45 -5.97 -7.40
N HIS A 107 -14.78 -6.09 -7.38
CA HIS A 107 -15.57 -5.81 -6.18
C HIS A 107 -15.25 -6.81 -5.04
N ALA A 108 -15.27 -8.10 -5.32
CA ALA A 108 -14.94 -9.13 -4.33
C ALA A 108 -13.50 -8.97 -3.81
N GLU A 109 -12.57 -8.63 -4.69
CA GLU A 109 -11.18 -8.33 -4.35
C GLU A 109 -11.08 -7.11 -3.42
N GLY A 110 -11.71 -5.99 -3.78
CA GLY A 110 -11.71 -4.79 -2.96
C GLY A 110 -12.26 -5.02 -1.56
N ARG A 111 -13.32 -5.81 -1.42
CA ARG A 111 -13.87 -6.20 -0.11
C ARG A 111 -12.89 -7.05 0.71
N LEU A 112 -12.26 -8.07 0.10
CA LEU A 112 -11.33 -8.94 0.81
C LEU A 112 -10.04 -8.21 1.20
N ALA A 113 -9.45 -7.45 0.27
CA ALA A 113 -8.25 -6.65 0.53
C ALA A 113 -8.48 -5.67 1.68
N THR A 114 -9.61 -4.97 1.66
CA THR A 114 -9.98 -4.01 2.70
C THR A 114 -10.22 -4.68 4.04
N LEU A 115 -10.90 -5.84 4.06
CA LEU A 115 -11.13 -6.59 5.29
C LEU A 115 -9.83 -7.00 5.97
N GLU A 116 -8.85 -7.50 5.19
CA GLU A 116 -7.54 -7.86 5.73
C GLU A 116 -6.77 -6.63 6.19
N ARG A 117 -6.73 -5.55 5.41
CA ARG A 117 -6.11 -4.28 5.80
C ARG A 117 -6.72 -3.72 7.09
N LEU A 118 -8.03 -3.71 7.20
CA LEU A 118 -8.74 -3.32 8.42
C LEU A 118 -8.27 -4.14 9.63
N LYS A 119 -8.22 -5.48 9.48
CA LYS A 119 -7.77 -6.38 10.54
C LYS A 119 -6.28 -6.24 10.84
N ALA A 120 -5.50 -5.66 9.94
CA ALA A 120 -4.08 -5.31 10.11
C ALA A 120 -3.86 -3.86 10.59
N GLY A 121 -4.92 -3.09 10.85
CA GLY A 121 -4.83 -1.72 11.34
C GLY A 121 -4.55 -0.67 10.26
N ILE A 122 -4.61 -1.05 8.99
CA ILE A 122 -4.40 -0.15 7.85
C ILE A 122 -5.71 0.57 7.54
N THR A 123 -5.73 1.89 7.73
CA THR A 123 -6.91 2.73 7.52
C THR A 123 -6.92 3.41 6.15
N CYS A 124 -5.77 3.50 5.50
CA CYS A 124 -5.60 4.13 4.21
C CYS A 124 -4.60 3.34 3.36
N GLY A 125 -4.91 3.14 2.08
CA GLY A 125 -4.04 2.44 1.14
C GLY A 125 -3.93 3.11 -0.22
N VAL A 126 -2.94 2.67 -0.99
CA VAL A 126 -2.78 2.95 -2.43
C VAL A 126 -2.67 1.62 -3.15
N SER A 127 -3.45 1.41 -4.21
CA SER A 127 -3.40 0.17 -4.99
C SER A 127 -3.22 0.44 -6.47
N VAL A 128 -2.17 -0.12 -7.07
CA VAL A 128 -2.08 -0.26 -8.53
C VAL A 128 -3.11 -1.29 -8.97
N ILE A 129 -3.90 -0.97 -9.97
CA ILE A 129 -4.93 -1.90 -10.46
C ILE A 129 -4.27 -2.99 -11.30
N SER A 130 -4.30 -4.24 -10.81
CA SER A 130 -3.59 -5.38 -11.39
C SER A 130 -2.06 -5.39 -11.06
N ASN A 131 -1.35 -6.42 -11.51
CA ASN A 131 0.11 -6.53 -11.35
C ASN A 131 0.92 -5.81 -12.44
N ALA A 132 0.26 -5.37 -13.51
CA ALA A 132 0.89 -4.71 -14.65
C ALA A 132 0.07 -3.52 -15.15
N ALA A 133 -0.56 -2.81 -14.28
CA ALA A 133 -1.52 -1.74 -14.45
C ALA A 133 -2.64 -2.06 -15.49
N ARG A 134 -3.85 -1.69 -15.16
CA ARG A 134 -5.03 -1.90 -16.02
C ARG A 134 -6.02 -0.75 -15.80
N CYS A 135 -6.39 -0.06 -16.88
CA CYS A 135 -7.34 1.05 -16.82
C CYS A 135 -8.32 1.08 -18.01
N ASP A 136 -8.31 0.04 -18.84
CA ASP A 136 -9.13 -0.08 -20.05
C ASP A 136 -10.64 0.02 -19.81
N ASP A 137 -11.09 -0.40 -18.62
CA ASP A 137 -12.49 -0.39 -18.21
C ASP A 137 -12.67 0.31 -16.85
N PRO A 138 -13.15 1.55 -16.81
CA PRO A 138 -13.40 2.28 -15.55
C PRO A 138 -14.30 1.55 -14.55
N ARG A 139 -15.16 0.63 -15.00
CA ARG A 139 -16.06 -0.13 -14.13
C ARG A 139 -15.29 -1.02 -13.15
N ILE A 140 -14.14 -1.58 -13.56
CA ILE A 140 -13.33 -2.42 -12.67
C ILE A 140 -12.78 -1.63 -11.49
N ILE A 141 -12.39 -0.37 -11.75
CA ILE A 141 -11.85 0.54 -10.73
C ILE A 141 -12.98 0.98 -9.80
N ALA A 142 -14.14 1.35 -10.37
CA ALA A 142 -15.31 1.71 -9.60
C ALA A 142 -15.80 0.58 -8.67
N GLU A 143 -15.81 -0.66 -9.15
CA GLU A 143 -16.19 -1.82 -8.36
C GLU A 143 -15.17 -2.16 -7.27
N HIS A 144 -13.86 -2.04 -7.57
CA HIS A 144 -12.81 -2.21 -6.58
C HIS A 144 -12.97 -1.22 -5.41
N VAL A 145 -13.10 0.08 -5.72
CA VAL A 145 -13.24 1.10 -4.67
C VAL A 145 -14.60 1.02 -3.96
N ARG A 146 -15.65 0.53 -4.62
CA ARG A 146 -16.94 0.24 -3.98
C ARG A 146 -16.76 -0.83 -2.89
N GLY A 147 -16.00 -1.89 -3.17
CA GLY A 147 -15.65 -2.91 -2.17
C GLY A 147 -14.92 -2.31 -0.96
N HIS A 148 -13.99 -1.38 -1.18
CA HIS A 148 -13.32 -0.64 -0.10
C HIS A 148 -14.27 0.21 0.72
N ALA A 149 -15.16 0.96 0.07
CA ALA A 149 -16.11 1.84 0.74
C ALA A 149 -17.14 1.07 1.58
N GLU A 150 -17.56 -0.12 1.14
CA GLU A 150 -18.47 -1.00 1.89
C GLU A 150 -17.87 -1.44 3.23
N VAL A 151 -16.59 -1.81 3.25
CA VAL A 151 -15.87 -2.17 4.48
C VAL A 151 -15.51 -0.92 5.27
N GLY A 152 -15.12 0.18 4.62
CA GLY A 152 -15.05 1.52 5.19
C GLY A 152 -13.64 2.07 5.40
N THR A 153 -12.57 1.47 4.85
CA THR A 153 -11.22 2.08 4.86
C THR A 153 -11.02 2.99 3.65
N ARG A 154 -10.02 3.88 3.75
CA ARG A 154 -9.65 4.76 2.64
C ARG A 154 -8.85 4.01 1.59
N GLU A 155 -9.09 4.37 0.34
CA GLU A 155 -8.37 3.82 -0.80
C GLU A 155 -8.04 4.91 -1.81
N ASN A 156 -6.88 4.77 -2.44
CA ASN A 156 -6.41 5.64 -3.50
C ASN A 156 -5.91 4.76 -4.66
N PRO A 157 -6.79 4.35 -5.60
CA PRO A 157 -6.34 3.60 -6.75
C PRO A 157 -5.33 4.39 -7.57
N ALA A 158 -4.22 3.75 -7.93
CA ALA A 158 -3.21 4.26 -8.84
C ALA A 158 -3.57 3.85 -10.26
N ILE A 159 -4.04 4.81 -11.07
CA ILE A 159 -4.75 4.59 -12.32
C ILE A 159 -3.92 5.10 -13.50
N GLY A 160 -3.64 4.23 -14.45
CA GLY A 160 -2.93 4.60 -15.67
C GLY A 160 -2.59 3.41 -16.56
N PRO A 161 -1.88 3.66 -17.66
CA PRO A 161 -1.62 2.65 -18.68
C PRO A 161 -0.61 1.61 -18.20
N SER A 162 -0.76 0.39 -18.69
CA SER A 162 0.28 -0.64 -18.65
C SER A 162 1.45 -0.26 -19.57
N ASN A 163 2.57 -0.98 -19.43
CA ASN A 163 3.72 -0.80 -20.33
C ASN A 163 3.43 -1.24 -21.77
N PRO A 164 4.17 -0.72 -22.78
CA PRO A 164 4.13 -1.22 -24.15
C PRO A 164 4.40 -2.73 -24.21
N PRO A 165 4.11 -3.43 -25.35
CA PRO A 165 3.72 -2.85 -26.64
C PRO A 165 2.26 -2.44 -26.74
N TYR A 166 1.99 -1.48 -27.63
CA TYR A 166 0.63 -1.07 -28.00
C TYR A 166 0.36 -1.37 -29.48
N PRO A 167 -0.91 -1.61 -29.91
CA PRO A 167 -2.10 -1.69 -29.06
C PRO A 167 -2.05 -2.89 -28.11
N ARG A 168 -2.67 -2.75 -26.93
CA ARG A 168 -2.70 -3.78 -25.91
C ARG A 168 -4.11 -4.36 -25.75
N ALA A 169 -4.17 -5.69 -25.60
CA ALA A 169 -5.43 -6.41 -25.49
C ALA A 169 -5.88 -6.51 -24.03
N PHE A 170 -7.17 -6.26 -23.80
CA PHE A 170 -7.87 -6.52 -22.55
C PHE A 170 -9.24 -7.13 -22.84
N ALA A 171 -9.69 -8.06 -22.01
CA ALA A 171 -11.05 -8.56 -22.09
C ALA A 171 -11.97 -7.73 -21.17
N GLN A 172 -13.07 -7.24 -21.73
CA GLN A 172 -14.11 -6.50 -21.04
C GLN A 172 -15.41 -7.30 -21.02
N GLU A 173 -16.17 -7.21 -19.93
CA GLU A 173 -17.47 -7.88 -19.85
C GLU A 173 -18.54 -7.10 -20.62
N GLU A 174 -19.17 -7.78 -21.60
CA GLU A 174 -20.32 -7.32 -22.35
C GLU A 174 -21.41 -8.42 -22.36
N ASN A 175 -22.57 -8.08 -21.86
CA ASN A 175 -23.74 -9.01 -21.81
C ASN A 175 -23.38 -10.38 -21.19
N GLY A 176 -22.59 -10.37 -20.11
CA GLY A 176 -22.17 -11.58 -19.39
C GLY A 176 -21.08 -12.41 -20.08
N ARG A 177 -20.43 -11.86 -21.11
CA ARG A 177 -19.31 -12.50 -21.80
C ARG A 177 -18.08 -11.60 -21.81
N LEU A 178 -16.90 -12.19 -21.73
CA LEU A 178 -15.65 -11.48 -21.92
C LEU A 178 -15.33 -11.33 -23.41
N VAL A 179 -15.21 -10.08 -23.85
CA VAL A 179 -14.90 -9.70 -25.23
C VAL A 179 -13.55 -9.01 -25.24
N GLU A 180 -12.61 -9.53 -26.04
CA GLU A 180 -11.28 -8.93 -26.17
C GLU A 180 -11.33 -7.67 -27.03
N LYS A 181 -10.70 -6.61 -26.54
CA LYS A 181 -10.55 -5.32 -27.22
C LYS A 181 -9.09 -4.88 -27.21
N GLN A 182 -8.71 -4.14 -28.24
CA GLN A 182 -7.37 -3.56 -28.39
C GLN A 182 -7.41 -2.08 -28.04
N PHE A 183 -6.40 -1.60 -27.33
CA PHE A 183 -6.28 -0.21 -26.92
C PHE A 183 -4.90 0.34 -27.24
N THR A 184 -4.87 1.49 -27.88
CA THR A 184 -3.68 2.33 -28.01
C THR A 184 -3.32 2.99 -26.69
N PHE A 185 -2.14 3.57 -26.60
CA PHE A 185 -1.72 4.34 -25.42
C PHE A 185 -2.70 5.48 -25.11
N ASP A 186 -3.08 6.27 -26.12
CA ASP A 186 -3.95 7.44 -25.93
C ASP A 186 -5.37 7.04 -25.50
N GLU A 187 -5.90 5.93 -26.00
CA GLU A 187 -7.16 5.38 -25.54
C GLU A 187 -7.10 4.92 -24.07
N LEU A 188 -6.00 4.29 -23.66
CA LEU A 188 -5.80 3.93 -22.25
C LEU A 188 -5.67 5.18 -21.36
N MET A 189 -4.98 6.23 -21.82
CA MET A 189 -4.89 7.47 -21.08
C MET A 189 -6.25 8.16 -20.93
N ALA A 190 -7.09 8.17 -21.97
CA ALA A 190 -8.45 8.68 -21.87
C ALA A 190 -9.30 7.86 -20.88
N LYS A 191 -9.17 6.53 -20.88
CA LYS A 191 -9.85 5.65 -19.93
C LYS A 191 -9.34 5.84 -18.49
N ALA A 192 -8.05 6.07 -18.32
CA ALA A 192 -7.48 6.39 -17.01
C ALA A 192 -8.05 7.69 -16.44
N GLU A 193 -8.14 8.73 -17.26
CA GLU A 193 -8.72 10.02 -16.85
C GLU A 193 -10.21 9.87 -16.51
N GLU A 194 -11.00 9.17 -17.34
CA GLU A 194 -12.40 8.83 -17.06
C GLU A 194 -12.56 8.12 -15.71
N ALA A 195 -11.69 7.15 -15.42
CA ALA A 195 -11.74 6.41 -14.16
C ALA A 195 -11.34 7.27 -12.95
N ILE A 196 -10.34 8.13 -13.08
CA ILE A 196 -9.96 9.09 -12.02
C ILE A 196 -11.12 10.03 -11.72
N GLU A 197 -11.76 10.61 -12.75
CA GLU A 197 -12.90 11.50 -12.58
C GLU A 197 -14.08 10.79 -11.88
N LEU A 198 -14.31 9.52 -12.22
CA LEU A 198 -15.38 8.72 -11.66
C LEU A 198 -15.20 8.45 -10.15
N VAL A 199 -13.97 8.19 -9.69
CA VAL A 199 -13.75 7.69 -8.32
C VAL A 199 -13.16 8.71 -7.36
N ASN A 200 -12.40 9.70 -7.83
CA ASN A 200 -11.71 10.66 -6.96
C ASN A 200 -12.71 11.51 -6.15
N GLY A 201 -12.56 11.50 -4.83
CA GLY A 201 -13.45 12.20 -3.89
C GLY A 201 -14.77 11.48 -3.59
N SER A 202 -14.99 10.29 -4.16
CA SER A 202 -16.24 9.54 -3.95
C SER A 202 -16.37 9.00 -2.51
N TYR A 203 -17.55 8.50 -2.18
CA TYR A 203 -17.90 7.94 -0.86
C TYR A 203 -17.55 8.89 0.31
N GLY A 204 -17.85 10.19 0.13
CA GLY A 204 -17.61 11.19 1.18
C GLY A 204 -16.12 11.45 1.45
N GLY A 205 -15.27 11.28 0.45
CA GLY A 205 -13.82 11.50 0.54
C GLY A 205 -13.05 10.32 1.15
N LEU A 206 -13.67 9.14 1.26
CA LEU A 206 -12.94 7.90 1.58
C LEU A 206 -12.02 7.49 0.42
N ILE A 207 -12.44 7.72 -0.81
CA ILE A 207 -11.72 7.34 -2.01
C ILE A 207 -11.03 8.56 -2.62
N GLY A 208 -9.72 8.45 -2.82
CA GLY A 208 -8.93 9.36 -3.64
C GLY A 208 -8.56 8.74 -4.98
N ALA A 209 -7.54 9.28 -5.65
CA ALA A 209 -6.93 8.66 -6.83
C ALA A 209 -5.51 9.19 -7.05
N PHE A 210 -4.69 8.42 -7.79
CA PHE A 210 -3.42 8.84 -8.34
C PHE A 210 -3.42 8.63 -9.85
N ALA A 211 -2.81 9.54 -10.60
CA ALA A 211 -2.39 9.27 -11.97
C ALA A 211 -1.11 8.42 -11.92
N ALA A 212 -1.06 7.29 -12.62
CA ALA A 212 0.02 6.35 -12.44
C ALA A 212 0.39 5.62 -13.74
N PRO A 213 1.56 5.88 -14.35
CA PRO A 213 2.13 4.90 -15.26
C PRO A 213 2.58 3.69 -14.43
N PHE A 214 2.60 2.51 -15.02
CA PHE A 214 3.05 1.31 -14.30
C PHE A 214 4.48 1.48 -13.78
N VAL A 215 5.41 1.89 -14.64
CA VAL A 215 6.79 2.22 -14.25
C VAL A 215 7.20 3.59 -14.78
N MET A 216 8.17 4.21 -14.14
CA MET A 216 8.64 5.57 -14.44
C MET A 216 9.22 5.71 -15.86
N VAL A 217 9.88 4.67 -16.38
CA VAL A 217 10.44 4.62 -17.74
C VAL A 217 9.97 3.32 -18.39
N SER A 218 8.99 3.42 -19.30
CA SER A 218 8.27 2.27 -19.83
C SER A 218 9.05 1.46 -20.88
N SER A 219 10.07 2.05 -21.48
CA SER A 219 10.98 1.40 -22.44
C SER A 219 11.99 0.45 -21.77
N ILE A 220 12.12 0.49 -20.45
CA ILE A 220 13.04 -0.37 -19.69
C ILE A 220 12.24 -1.46 -18.99
N GLU A 221 12.63 -2.72 -19.19
CA GLU A 221 11.98 -3.84 -18.53
C GLU A 221 12.44 -3.96 -17.05
N GLY A 222 11.88 -3.12 -16.18
CA GLY A 222 11.91 -3.14 -14.73
C GLY A 222 13.14 -3.77 -14.08
N SER A 223 12.91 -4.82 -13.28
CA SER A 223 13.95 -5.53 -12.53
C SER A 223 14.95 -6.32 -13.39
N LYS A 224 14.78 -6.36 -14.70
CA LYS A 224 15.68 -7.03 -15.65
C LYS A 224 16.56 -6.05 -16.42
N ALA A 225 16.53 -4.75 -16.11
CA ALA A 225 17.35 -3.75 -16.78
C ALA A 225 18.84 -4.13 -16.75
N THR A 226 19.45 -4.22 -17.91
CA THR A 226 20.87 -4.49 -18.07
C THR A 226 21.69 -3.19 -17.99
N PRO A 227 23.01 -3.25 -17.78
CA PRO A 227 23.87 -2.05 -17.90
C PRO A 227 23.75 -1.36 -19.26
N ALA A 228 23.42 -2.09 -20.33
CA ALA A 228 23.18 -1.51 -21.66
C ALA A 228 21.88 -0.71 -21.70
N ASP A 229 20.81 -1.19 -21.06
CA ASP A 229 19.55 -0.45 -20.93
C ASP A 229 19.75 0.83 -20.12
N LEU A 230 20.61 0.79 -19.11
CA LEU A 230 20.98 1.94 -18.28
C LEU A 230 21.86 2.98 -19.01
N ALA A 231 22.50 2.60 -20.13
CA ALA A 231 23.25 3.51 -20.99
C ALA A 231 22.36 4.21 -22.04
N CYS A 232 21.08 3.81 -22.17
CA CYS A 232 20.14 4.37 -23.12
C CYS A 232 19.72 5.82 -22.78
N CYS A 233 19.26 6.53 -23.81
CA CYS A 233 18.57 7.81 -23.65
C CYS A 233 17.07 7.56 -23.49
N LEU A 234 16.39 8.49 -22.83
CA LEU A 234 14.93 8.50 -22.72
C LEU A 234 14.31 8.53 -24.13
N THR A 235 13.38 7.62 -24.43
CA THR A 235 12.72 7.54 -25.73
C THR A 235 11.64 8.61 -25.88
N GLU A 236 11.21 8.90 -27.12
CA GLU A 236 10.06 9.78 -27.38
C GLU A 236 8.77 9.23 -26.76
N ALA A 237 8.59 7.90 -26.75
CA ALA A 237 7.44 7.26 -26.12
C ALA A 237 7.43 7.49 -24.60
N ASP A 238 8.59 7.40 -23.94
CA ASP A 238 8.70 7.69 -22.49
C ASP A 238 8.40 9.17 -22.20
N ARG A 239 8.93 10.10 -23.02
CA ARG A 239 8.63 11.54 -22.88
C ARG A 239 7.14 11.81 -23.06
N HIS A 240 6.52 11.21 -24.06
CA HIS A 240 5.08 11.33 -24.31
C HIS A 240 4.28 10.78 -23.14
N MET A 241 4.61 9.62 -22.62
CA MET A 241 3.95 9.02 -21.46
C MET A 241 4.08 9.93 -20.22
N MET A 242 5.28 10.41 -19.89
CA MET A 242 5.50 11.29 -18.73
C MET A 242 4.68 12.58 -18.84
N LYS A 243 4.69 13.21 -20.02
CA LYS A 243 3.89 14.41 -20.29
C LYS A 243 2.40 14.15 -20.12
N SER A 244 1.87 13.07 -20.70
CA SER A 244 0.45 12.72 -20.62
C SER A 244 -0.01 12.47 -19.19
N ILE A 245 0.78 11.73 -18.39
CA ILE A 245 0.51 11.50 -16.97
C ILE A 245 0.50 12.83 -16.18
N ARG A 246 1.49 13.70 -16.41
CA ARG A 246 1.55 15.02 -15.78
C ARG A 246 0.33 15.89 -16.11
N GLU A 247 -0.10 15.89 -17.38
CA GLU A 247 -1.26 16.64 -17.83
C GLU A 247 -2.55 16.15 -17.18
N VAL A 248 -2.76 14.82 -17.10
CA VAL A 248 -3.92 14.23 -16.39
C VAL A 248 -3.87 14.57 -14.92
N ALA A 249 -2.72 14.41 -14.26
CA ALA A 249 -2.58 14.72 -12.83
C ALA A 249 -2.92 16.18 -12.51
N ARG A 250 -2.48 17.13 -13.37
CA ARG A 250 -2.80 18.56 -13.21
C ARG A 250 -4.27 18.87 -13.44
N ARG A 251 -4.89 18.31 -14.51
CA ARG A 251 -6.32 18.53 -14.81
C ARG A 251 -7.22 17.99 -13.70
N GLN A 252 -6.91 16.77 -13.22
CA GLN A 252 -7.71 16.07 -12.22
C GLN A 252 -7.31 16.46 -10.77
N LYS A 253 -6.27 17.26 -10.60
CA LYS A 253 -5.72 17.69 -9.28
C LYS A 253 -5.39 16.51 -8.37
N VAL A 254 -4.83 15.47 -8.94
CA VAL A 254 -4.35 14.28 -8.24
C VAL A 254 -2.83 14.22 -8.25
N ARG A 255 -2.26 13.48 -7.31
CA ARG A 255 -0.81 13.20 -7.25
C ARG A 255 -0.45 12.09 -8.24
N ILE A 256 0.85 11.83 -8.36
CA ILE A 256 1.39 10.81 -9.25
C ILE A 256 2.00 9.68 -8.42
N HIS A 257 1.68 8.45 -8.80
CA HIS A 257 2.33 7.24 -8.32
C HIS A 257 3.01 6.52 -9.48
N THR A 258 4.17 5.91 -9.23
CA THR A 258 4.87 5.07 -10.22
C THR A 258 5.85 4.13 -9.52
N GLU A 259 6.35 3.15 -10.25
CA GLU A 259 7.44 2.28 -9.80
C GLU A 259 8.75 2.67 -10.51
N ALA A 260 9.89 2.56 -9.83
CA ALA A 260 11.20 2.77 -10.43
C ALA A 260 12.25 1.79 -9.91
N PHE A 261 13.20 1.50 -10.78
CA PHE A 261 14.35 0.64 -10.55
C PHE A 261 15.63 1.37 -10.97
N GLY A 262 16.80 0.82 -10.64
CA GLY A 262 18.09 1.46 -10.94
C GLY A 262 18.21 1.98 -12.37
N GLY A 263 18.67 3.20 -12.54
CA GLY A 263 18.80 3.90 -13.80
C GLY A 263 17.57 4.69 -14.26
N MET A 264 16.37 4.31 -13.85
CA MET A 264 15.13 4.95 -14.30
C MET A 264 14.99 6.40 -13.81
N ILE A 265 15.39 6.68 -12.57
CA ILE A 265 15.29 8.02 -11.98
C ILE A 265 16.21 8.99 -12.73
N ARG A 266 17.44 8.55 -13.02
CA ARG A 266 18.41 9.34 -13.80
C ARG A 266 17.92 9.61 -15.23
N LEU A 267 17.26 8.64 -15.85
CA LEU A 267 16.68 8.81 -17.19
C LEU A 267 15.46 9.74 -17.13
N ALA A 268 14.55 9.55 -16.18
CA ALA A 268 13.38 10.42 -16.02
C ALA A 268 13.76 11.88 -15.80
N ALA A 269 14.86 12.15 -15.09
CA ALA A 269 15.37 13.51 -14.86
C ALA A 269 15.81 14.23 -16.16
N GLN A 270 15.92 13.52 -17.30
CA GLN A 270 16.23 14.12 -18.62
C GLN A 270 14.97 14.63 -19.35
N ALA A 271 13.78 14.37 -18.83
CA ALA A 271 12.55 14.90 -19.42
C ALA A 271 12.35 16.37 -19.06
N ASP A 272 11.69 17.12 -19.95
CA ASP A 272 11.34 18.52 -19.71
C ASP A 272 10.31 18.66 -18.55
N ASP A 273 9.46 17.64 -18.37
CA ASP A 273 8.44 17.57 -17.35
C ASP A 273 8.49 16.17 -16.66
N PRO A 274 9.51 15.93 -15.82
CA PRO A 274 9.81 14.62 -15.28
C PRO A 274 8.76 14.16 -14.28
N LEU A 275 8.59 12.84 -14.10
CA LEU A 275 7.79 12.25 -13.04
C LEU A 275 8.58 12.27 -11.70
N LEU A 276 9.04 13.45 -11.33
CA LEU A 276 9.78 13.75 -10.10
C LEU A 276 9.21 15.01 -9.45
N GLY A 277 9.23 15.09 -8.13
CA GLY A 277 8.71 16.26 -7.42
C GLY A 277 7.93 15.90 -6.16
N PRO A 278 7.54 16.90 -5.36
CA PRO A 278 6.86 16.68 -4.08
C PRO A 278 5.45 16.07 -4.22
N ASP A 279 4.88 16.15 -5.41
CA ASP A 279 3.58 15.57 -5.78
C ASP A 279 3.68 14.14 -6.34
N VAL A 280 4.89 13.58 -6.35
CA VAL A 280 5.17 12.21 -6.82
C VAL A 280 5.61 11.32 -5.68
N HIS A 281 5.13 10.08 -5.64
CA HIS A 281 5.79 9.05 -4.86
C HIS A 281 6.13 7.84 -5.72
N VAL A 282 7.31 7.28 -5.46
CA VAL A 282 7.93 6.25 -6.28
C VAL A 282 8.16 5.00 -5.45
N GLN A 283 7.59 3.88 -5.90
CA GLN A 283 7.73 2.58 -5.26
C GLN A 283 9.01 1.88 -5.71
N HIS A 284 9.52 1.03 -4.85
CA HIS A 284 10.68 0.15 -4.96
C HIS A 284 12.02 0.87 -4.85
N CYS A 285 12.40 1.67 -5.80
CA CYS A 285 13.73 2.30 -5.88
C CYS A 285 14.89 1.30 -5.67
N LYS A 286 14.72 0.05 -6.16
CA LYS A 286 15.71 -1.00 -6.03
C LYS A 286 16.88 -0.78 -6.97
N GLY A 287 18.11 -0.95 -6.45
CA GLY A 287 19.33 -0.85 -7.25
C GLY A 287 19.60 0.54 -7.78
N ILE A 288 18.96 1.58 -7.24
CA ILE A 288 19.30 2.97 -7.59
C ILE A 288 20.71 3.32 -7.12
N SER A 289 21.38 4.13 -7.90
CA SER A 289 22.69 4.68 -7.56
C SER A 289 22.58 5.78 -6.50
N PHE A 290 23.71 6.12 -5.86
CA PHE A 290 23.77 7.26 -4.94
C PHE A 290 23.36 8.58 -5.61
N HIS A 291 23.73 8.77 -6.88
CA HIS A 291 23.32 9.93 -7.67
C HIS A 291 21.80 10.00 -7.86
N GLU A 292 21.14 8.86 -8.10
CA GLU A 292 19.67 8.81 -8.20
C GLU A 292 19.00 9.08 -6.84
N ALA A 293 19.60 8.62 -5.74
CA ALA A 293 19.12 8.97 -4.40
C ALA A 293 19.22 10.48 -4.13
N MET A 294 20.28 11.14 -4.58
CA MET A 294 20.40 12.62 -4.52
C MET A 294 19.31 13.30 -5.34
N ILE A 295 19.01 12.84 -6.56
CA ILE A 295 17.94 13.39 -7.41
C ILE A 295 16.58 13.31 -6.66
N LEU A 296 16.27 12.17 -6.05
CA LEU A 296 15.02 12.00 -5.28
C LEU A 296 14.93 12.98 -4.10
N ALA A 297 16.03 13.16 -3.36
CA ALA A 297 16.08 14.07 -2.23
C ALA A 297 15.96 15.54 -2.69
N GLU A 298 16.71 15.97 -3.69
CA GLU A 298 16.72 17.33 -4.23
C GLU A 298 15.36 17.72 -4.83
N THR A 299 14.72 16.81 -5.54
CA THR A 299 13.39 17.03 -6.10
C THR A 299 12.27 16.88 -5.07
N LYS A 300 12.57 16.47 -3.85
CA LYS A 300 11.59 16.13 -2.80
C LYS A 300 10.58 15.06 -3.24
N THR A 301 11.01 14.17 -4.11
CA THR A 301 10.20 13.01 -4.53
C THR A 301 10.11 12.02 -3.38
N ASN A 302 8.89 11.62 -3.03
CA ASN A 302 8.66 10.67 -1.96
C ASN A 302 9.01 9.25 -2.42
N VAL A 303 9.62 8.48 -1.55
CA VAL A 303 9.99 7.08 -1.80
C VAL A 303 9.10 6.16 -1.00
N ALA A 304 8.65 5.08 -1.61
CA ALA A 304 8.00 3.96 -0.93
C ALA A 304 8.77 2.67 -1.26
N THR A 305 8.92 1.79 -0.30
CA THR A 305 9.69 0.56 -0.50
C THR A 305 9.08 -0.62 0.25
N THR A 306 9.31 -1.80 -0.28
CA THR A 306 8.88 -3.05 0.33
C THR A 306 10.06 -4.01 0.45
N PRO A 307 10.15 -4.82 1.53
CA PRO A 307 11.19 -5.83 1.69
C PRO A 307 10.89 -7.10 0.88
N SER A 308 10.48 -6.96 -0.39
CA SER A 308 10.13 -8.13 -1.20
C SER A 308 11.32 -9.07 -1.40
N TRP A 309 11.04 -10.35 -1.46
CA TRP A 309 12.01 -11.44 -1.58
C TRP A 309 12.98 -11.32 -2.77
N ASN A 310 12.60 -10.54 -3.79
CA ASN A 310 13.44 -10.29 -4.96
C ASN A 310 14.33 -9.04 -4.80
N GLN A 311 14.43 -8.45 -3.60
CA GLN A 311 15.29 -7.29 -3.35
C GLN A 311 16.78 -7.63 -3.11
N ILE A 312 17.11 -8.88 -2.93
CA ILE A 312 18.51 -9.31 -2.81
C ILE A 312 18.98 -9.79 -4.20
N PRO A 313 20.06 -9.21 -4.79
CA PRO A 313 21.05 -8.29 -4.23
C PRO A 313 20.75 -6.79 -4.41
N MET A 314 19.67 -6.40 -5.06
CA MET A 314 19.38 -5.01 -5.41
C MET A 314 18.39 -4.39 -4.39
N ARG A 315 18.89 -3.93 -3.23
CA ARG A 315 18.06 -3.23 -2.25
C ARG A 315 17.68 -1.80 -2.67
N CYS A 316 16.61 -1.26 -2.08
CA CYS A 316 16.42 0.18 -1.97
C CYS A 316 17.39 0.73 -0.90
N PRO A 317 18.18 1.79 -1.16
CA PRO A 317 19.13 2.34 -0.19
C PRO A 317 18.42 3.23 0.84
N VAL A 318 17.61 2.61 1.71
CA VAL A 318 16.73 3.31 2.67
C VAL A 318 17.50 4.22 3.62
N PRO A 319 18.59 3.77 4.30
CA PRO A 319 19.35 4.65 5.19
C PRO A 319 19.95 5.85 4.45
N GLU A 320 20.53 5.63 3.28
CA GLU A 320 21.13 6.67 2.45
C GLU A 320 20.10 7.72 2.01
N LEU A 321 18.92 7.29 1.62
CA LEU A 321 17.82 8.20 1.26
C LEU A 321 17.38 9.06 2.44
N ILE A 322 17.26 8.46 3.63
CA ILE A 322 16.89 9.19 4.85
C ILE A 322 17.96 10.21 5.22
N GLU A 323 19.24 9.85 5.17
CA GLU A 323 20.36 10.75 5.46
C GLU A 323 20.44 11.91 4.46
N LEU A 324 20.04 11.69 3.20
CA LEU A 324 19.92 12.74 2.19
C LEU A 324 18.67 13.62 2.38
N GLY A 325 17.79 13.29 3.34
CA GLY A 325 16.56 14.04 3.63
C GLY A 325 15.33 13.65 2.79
N ALA A 326 15.39 12.55 2.05
CA ALA A 326 14.23 12.02 1.34
C ALA A 326 13.21 11.43 2.32
N ASN A 327 11.93 11.62 2.04
CA ASN A 327 10.86 10.95 2.76
C ASN A 327 10.72 9.50 2.27
N VAL A 328 10.77 8.52 3.19
CA VAL A 328 10.70 7.10 2.86
C VAL A 328 9.60 6.42 3.66
N ALA A 329 8.64 5.79 2.97
CA ALA A 329 7.59 4.95 3.53
C ALA A 329 7.90 3.46 3.33
N VAL A 330 7.42 2.61 4.23
CA VAL A 330 7.41 1.15 4.06
C VAL A 330 6.02 0.70 3.66
N THR A 331 5.94 -0.24 2.72
CA THR A 331 4.70 -0.75 2.13
C THR A 331 4.68 -2.27 2.12
N THR A 332 3.51 -2.86 1.90
CA THR A 332 3.38 -4.31 1.80
C THR A 332 3.54 -4.83 0.38
N ASP A 333 3.36 -3.99 -0.65
CA ASP A 333 3.33 -4.41 -2.05
C ASP A 333 2.17 -5.38 -2.34
N GLY A 334 2.22 -6.10 -3.44
CA GLY A 334 1.21 -7.08 -3.79
C GLY A 334 1.22 -8.32 -2.90
N THR A 335 0.04 -8.77 -2.48
CA THR A 335 -0.10 -9.97 -1.64
C THR A 335 0.16 -11.28 -2.38
N ALA A 336 0.17 -11.28 -3.70
CA ALA A 336 0.66 -12.41 -4.50
C ALA A 336 2.13 -12.17 -4.90
N PRO A 337 2.97 -13.21 -4.91
CA PRO A 337 2.59 -14.58 -4.58
C PRO A 337 2.57 -14.90 -3.08
N ALA A 338 3.20 -14.11 -2.19
CA ALA A 338 3.50 -14.57 -0.83
C ALA A 338 3.63 -13.47 0.24
N MET A 339 3.08 -12.28 0.03
CA MET A 339 3.16 -11.19 1.01
C MET A 339 1.81 -10.99 1.74
N PRO A 340 1.79 -10.77 3.06
CA PRO A 340 0.59 -10.39 3.79
C PRO A 340 0.44 -8.86 3.87
N PHE A 341 -0.77 -8.36 4.12
CA PHE A 341 -0.98 -7.00 4.59
C PHE A 341 -0.59 -6.88 6.07
N ASP A 342 0.70 -6.83 6.36
CA ASP A 342 1.25 -6.65 7.70
C ASP A 342 2.41 -5.65 7.66
N LEU A 343 2.10 -4.38 7.93
CA LEU A 343 3.09 -3.31 7.92
C LEU A 343 4.13 -3.43 9.04
N PHE A 344 3.80 -4.05 10.19
CA PHE A 344 4.79 -4.29 11.25
C PHE A 344 5.86 -5.27 10.76
N ARG A 345 5.43 -6.35 10.10
CA ARG A 345 6.34 -7.30 9.47
C ARG A 345 7.16 -6.63 8.36
N ALA A 346 6.51 -5.89 7.45
CA ALA A 346 7.20 -5.22 6.36
C ALA A 346 8.27 -4.24 6.86
N ALA A 347 7.97 -3.46 7.90
CA ALA A 347 8.92 -2.52 8.51
C ALA A 347 10.10 -3.25 9.15
N ARG A 348 9.86 -4.33 9.89
CA ARG A 348 10.89 -5.17 10.49
C ARG A 348 11.78 -5.85 9.44
N ASP A 349 11.17 -6.44 8.41
CA ASP A 349 11.91 -7.11 7.34
C ASP A 349 12.75 -6.08 6.53
N THR A 350 12.26 -4.85 6.36
CA THR A 350 13.03 -3.74 5.79
C THR A 350 14.26 -3.44 6.64
N ALA A 351 14.10 -3.30 7.97
CA ALA A 351 15.22 -3.05 8.86
C ALA A 351 16.25 -4.18 8.81
N LEU A 352 15.81 -5.43 8.91
CA LEU A 352 16.70 -6.62 8.85
C LEU A 352 17.50 -6.66 7.54
N LEU A 353 16.88 -6.35 6.41
CA LEU A 353 17.58 -6.28 5.12
C LEU A 353 18.69 -5.21 5.14
N GLN A 354 18.37 -3.99 5.58
CA GLN A 354 19.33 -2.89 5.61
C GLN A 354 20.48 -3.17 6.61
N GLN A 355 20.13 -3.63 7.80
CA GLN A 355 21.10 -4.03 8.85
C GLN A 355 22.05 -5.12 8.37
N SER A 356 21.54 -6.14 7.67
CA SER A 356 22.34 -7.22 7.12
C SER A 356 23.33 -6.73 6.06
N VAL A 357 22.89 -5.85 5.15
CA VAL A 357 23.75 -5.31 4.09
C VAL A 357 24.82 -4.38 4.64
N ALA A 358 24.48 -3.54 5.61
CA ALA A 358 25.42 -2.60 6.22
C ALA A 358 26.29 -3.24 7.32
N ASN A 359 25.98 -4.47 7.74
CA ASN A 359 26.57 -5.12 8.91
C ASN A 359 26.46 -4.26 10.18
N ASP A 360 25.33 -3.56 10.35
CA ASP A 360 25.04 -2.71 11.50
C ASP A 360 23.62 -3.02 12.03
N PRO A 361 23.49 -3.68 13.20
CA PRO A 361 22.18 -4.06 13.76
C PRO A 361 21.39 -2.89 14.34
N PHE A 362 21.94 -1.66 14.38
CA PHE A 362 21.30 -0.48 14.97
C PHE A 362 20.66 0.45 13.93
N LEU A 363 20.82 0.15 12.63
CA LEU A 363 20.16 0.94 11.58
C LEU A 363 18.63 0.86 11.69
N LEU A 364 17.96 1.96 11.34
CA LEU A 364 16.51 2.08 11.33
C LEU A 364 15.87 1.75 12.70
N PRO A 365 16.01 2.63 13.69
CA PRO A 365 15.45 2.42 15.03
C PRO A 365 13.93 2.29 14.99
N ALA A 366 13.35 1.61 15.99
CA ALA A 366 11.94 1.27 16.08
C ALA A 366 10.99 2.48 15.88
N GLY A 367 11.33 3.64 16.43
CA GLY A 367 10.54 4.87 16.22
C GLY A 367 10.52 5.32 14.77
N LYS A 368 11.64 5.21 14.04
CA LYS A 368 11.70 5.52 12.60
C LYS A 368 10.87 4.53 11.80
N LEU A 369 10.96 3.24 12.09
CA LEU A 369 10.13 2.22 11.45
C LEU A 369 8.63 2.48 11.63
N LEU A 370 8.21 2.91 12.83
CA LEU A 370 6.83 3.29 13.09
C LEU A 370 6.43 4.54 12.29
N SER A 371 7.31 5.54 12.17
CA SER A 371 7.02 6.73 11.35
C SER A 371 6.85 6.38 9.87
N MET A 372 7.62 5.42 9.35
CA MET A 372 7.57 5.01 7.93
C MET A 372 6.25 4.32 7.52
N ILE A 373 5.47 3.83 8.49
CA ILE A 373 4.15 3.23 8.25
C ILE A 373 2.99 4.09 8.76
N THR A 374 3.29 5.32 9.23
CA THR A 374 2.32 6.30 9.72
C THR A 374 2.53 7.67 9.07
N ILE A 375 3.24 8.59 9.74
CA ILE A 375 3.38 9.98 9.28
C ILE A 375 4.22 10.12 8.00
N ASP A 376 5.28 9.32 7.81
CA ASP A 376 6.08 9.38 6.59
C ASP A 376 5.29 8.78 5.40
N ALA A 377 4.48 7.73 5.64
CA ALA A 377 3.55 7.21 4.63
C ALA A 377 2.46 8.23 4.30
N ALA A 378 1.94 8.97 5.29
CA ALA A 378 0.99 10.06 5.05
C ALA A 378 1.60 11.16 4.16
N ARG A 379 2.87 11.56 4.40
CA ARG A 379 3.61 12.50 3.54
C ARG A 379 3.77 11.97 2.12
N ALA A 380 4.12 10.69 1.98
CA ALA A 380 4.27 10.07 0.66
C ALA A 380 3.01 10.19 -0.20
N ILE A 381 1.85 10.01 0.40
CA ILE A 381 0.56 10.14 -0.29
C ILE A 381 -0.04 11.55 -0.25
N GLY A 382 0.66 12.55 0.38
CA GLY A 382 0.22 13.95 0.48
C GLY A 382 -0.96 14.17 1.43
N ARG A 383 -1.09 13.34 2.47
CA ARG A 383 -2.19 13.39 3.45
C ARG A 383 -1.70 13.67 4.88
N GLU A 384 -0.47 14.17 5.06
CA GLU A 384 0.11 14.47 6.37
C GLU A 384 -0.65 15.55 7.15
N HIS A 385 -1.43 16.38 6.48
CA HIS A 385 -2.28 17.40 7.12
C HIS A 385 -3.54 16.79 7.74
N ASP A 386 -3.98 15.65 7.26
CA ASP A 386 -5.22 14.96 7.68
C ASP A 386 -4.96 13.65 8.43
N LEU A 387 -3.87 12.94 8.13
CA LEU A 387 -3.60 11.55 8.53
C LEU A 387 -2.17 11.40 9.09
N GLY A 388 -1.87 10.22 9.62
CA GLY A 388 -0.53 9.78 9.98
C GLY A 388 -0.06 10.22 11.37
N SER A 389 -0.81 11.07 12.07
CA SER A 389 -0.55 11.44 13.47
C SER A 389 -1.85 11.72 14.22
N LEU A 390 -1.80 11.64 15.56
CA LEU A 390 -2.91 11.98 16.44
C LEU A 390 -2.75 13.44 16.90
N GLU A 391 -3.37 14.35 16.18
CA GLU A 391 -3.34 15.78 16.44
C GLU A 391 -4.73 16.39 16.30
N ALA A 392 -5.04 17.40 17.12
CA ALA A 392 -6.31 18.12 17.01
C ALA A 392 -6.54 18.67 15.59
N GLY A 393 -7.71 18.48 15.06
CA GLY A 393 -8.09 18.89 13.71
C GLY A 393 -7.88 17.82 12.62
N LYS A 394 -7.02 16.82 12.82
CA LYS A 394 -6.84 15.70 11.88
C LYS A 394 -8.01 14.73 11.93
N LEU A 395 -8.15 13.94 10.88
CA LEU A 395 -9.17 12.88 10.82
C LEU A 395 -8.93 11.83 11.90
N ALA A 396 -9.99 11.36 12.51
CA ALA A 396 -9.91 10.34 13.55
C ALA A 396 -9.78 8.94 12.94
N ASP A 397 -8.68 8.72 12.22
CA ASP A 397 -8.23 7.43 11.75
C ASP A 397 -7.25 6.88 12.78
N ILE A 398 -7.67 5.87 13.54
CA ILE A 398 -6.99 5.39 14.75
C ILE A 398 -6.93 3.87 14.74
N THR A 399 -5.77 3.34 15.09
CA THR A 399 -5.56 1.90 15.30
C THR A 399 -5.10 1.65 16.72
N THR A 400 -5.63 0.62 17.37
CA THR A 400 -5.18 0.22 18.71
C THR A 400 -4.54 -1.16 18.68
N ILE A 401 -3.49 -1.34 19.48
CA ILE A 401 -2.73 -2.59 19.60
C ILE A 401 -2.92 -3.16 21.01
N LYS A 402 -3.27 -4.44 21.10
CA LYS A 402 -3.36 -5.16 22.37
C LYS A 402 -1.96 -5.48 22.90
N MET A 403 -1.48 -4.69 23.87
CA MET A 403 -0.12 -4.83 24.44
C MET A 403 -0.04 -5.88 25.57
N THR A 404 -1.08 -6.70 25.74
CA THR A 404 -1.14 -7.77 26.76
C THR A 404 -0.95 -9.16 26.17
N SER A 405 -0.57 -9.27 24.90
CA SER A 405 -0.18 -10.54 24.27
C SER A 405 1.15 -11.04 24.87
N PRO A 406 1.36 -12.36 25.06
CA PRO A 406 2.56 -12.91 25.69
C PRO A 406 3.88 -12.44 25.05
N HIS A 407 3.94 -12.32 23.72
CA HIS A 407 5.12 -11.87 22.98
C HIS A 407 5.39 -10.36 23.10
N LEU A 408 4.42 -9.57 23.62
CA LEU A 408 4.55 -8.14 23.91
C LEU A 408 4.78 -7.85 25.40
N MET A 409 4.99 -8.88 26.23
CA MET A 409 5.22 -8.77 27.67
C MET A 409 6.65 -9.21 28.04
N PRO A 410 7.24 -8.60 29.09
CA PRO A 410 6.80 -7.42 29.85
C PRO A 410 6.96 -6.12 29.05
N ARG A 411 6.14 -5.12 29.34
CA ARG A 411 6.11 -3.84 28.61
C ARG A 411 7.22 -2.89 29.08
N LEU A 412 8.47 -3.14 28.66
CA LEU A 412 9.62 -2.33 29.07
C LEU A 412 9.82 -1.11 28.14
N MET A 413 9.78 -1.34 26.83
CA MET A 413 9.92 -0.33 25.79
C MET A 413 8.83 -0.54 24.75
N PRO A 414 7.62 0.01 24.93
CA PRO A 414 6.43 -0.39 24.18
C PRO A 414 6.57 -0.27 22.64
N ILE A 415 7.20 0.79 22.14
CA ILE A 415 7.40 0.98 20.68
C ILE A 415 8.39 -0.07 20.14
N HIS A 416 9.50 -0.33 20.84
CA HIS A 416 10.44 -1.38 20.42
C HIS A 416 9.79 -2.75 20.42
N GLN A 417 9.00 -3.06 21.45
CA GLN A 417 8.29 -4.34 21.54
C GLN A 417 7.30 -4.51 20.41
N LEU A 418 6.52 -3.46 20.09
CA LEU A 418 5.61 -3.49 18.96
C LEU A 418 6.36 -3.74 17.65
N MET A 419 7.40 -2.95 17.35
CA MET A 419 8.08 -3.03 16.07
C MET A 419 8.92 -4.29 15.89
N LEU A 420 9.45 -4.87 16.97
CA LEU A 420 10.27 -6.08 16.91
C LEU A 420 9.48 -7.39 17.02
N PHE A 421 8.37 -7.39 17.77
CA PHE A 421 7.63 -8.62 18.09
C PHE A 421 6.15 -8.57 17.70
N GLY A 422 5.58 -7.38 17.49
CA GLY A 422 4.17 -7.21 17.12
C GLY A 422 3.88 -7.67 15.69
N ASN A 423 2.61 -7.90 15.42
CA ASN A 423 2.11 -8.30 14.10
C ASN A 423 0.65 -7.84 13.92
N ALA A 424 0.10 -7.99 12.72
CA ALA A 424 -1.28 -7.63 12.40
C ALA A 424 -2.33 -8.30 13.31
N GLY A 425 -2.01 -9.45 13.91
CA GLY A 425 -2.89 -10.14 14.86
C GLY A 425 -3.09 -9.41 16.19
N ASP A 426 -2.21 -8.49 16.56
CA ASP A 426 -2.27 -7.71 17.80
C ASP A 426 -3.15 -6.45 17.67
N VAL A 427 -3.58 -6.08 16.47
CA VAL A 427 -4.53 -4.98 16.25
C VAL A 427 -5.86 -5.30 16.91
N ALA A 428 -6.35 -4.45 17.80
CA ALA A 428 -7.58 -4.68 18.55
C ALA A 428 -8.77 -3.89 17.97
N ASP A 429 -8.63 -2.57 17.86
CA ASP A 429 -9.71 -1.71 17.37
C ASP A 429 -9.21 -0.85 16.23
N VAL A 430 -10.10 -0.51 15.31
CA VAL A 430 -9.83 0.41 14.18
C VAL A 430 -10.99 1.38 14.02
N PHE A 431 -10.63 2.65 13.92
CA PHE A 431 -11.56 3.74 13.63
C PHE A 431 -11.12 4.44 12.35
N VAL A 432 -12.07 4.77 11.49
CA VAL A 432 -11.86 5.58 10.29
C VAL A 432 -12.86 6.73 10.30
N ALA A 433 -12.38 7.96 10.16
CA ALA A 433 -13.20 9.15 10.29
C ALA A 433 -14.08 9.12 11.56
N GLY A 434 -13.51 8.70 12.68
CA GLY A 434 -14.19 8.58 13.97
C GLY A 434 -15.20 7.45 14.08
N ARG A 435 -15.50 6.72 13.01
CA ARG A 435 -16.39 5.56 13.01
C ARG A 435 -15.62 4.30 13.39
N ALA A 436 -16.09 3.58 14.41
CA ALA A 436 -15.53 2.27 14.76
C ALA A 436 -15.87 1.25 13.66
N LEU A 437 -14.87 0.72 12.97
CA LEU A 437 -15.01 -0.33 11.96
C LEU A 437 -14.70 -1.71 12.52
N MET A 438 -13.82 -1.79 13.54
CA MET A 438 -13.47 -3.02 14.23
C MET A 438 -13.32 -2.72 15.74
N ARG A 439 -13.82 -3.60 16.59
CA ARG A 439 -13.66 -3.54 18.06
C ARG A 439 -13.30 -4.92 18.59
N ASP A 440 -12.22 -4.99 19.37
CA ASP A 440 -11.67 -6.25 19.91
C ASP A 440 -11.62 -7.36 18.83
N ARG A 441 -11.08 -7.02 17.65
CA ARG A 441 -10.95 -7.84 16.43
C ARG A 441 -12.28 -8.27 15.76
N LYS A 442 -13.41 -7.84 16.25
CA LYS A 442 -14.71 -8.06 15.62
C LYS A 442 -15.01 -6.92 14.63
N VAL A 443 -15.14 -7.25 13.36
CA VAL A 443 -15.52 -6.31 12.30
C VAL A 443 -17.00 -5.94 12.45
N LEU A 444 -17.31 -4.64 12.31
CA LEU A 444 -18.63 -4.07 12.55
C LEU A 444 -19.30 -3.60 11.25
N SER A 445 -18.53 -3.41 10.18
CA SER A 445 -19.02 -2.82 8.93
C SER A 445 -19.62 -3.83 7.96
N VAL A 446 -19.10 -5.06 7.95
CA VAL A 446 -19.54 -6.14 7.05
C VAL A 446 -19.56 -7.48 7.78
N ALA A 447 -20.30 -8.45 7.24
CA ALA A 447 -20.22 -9.85 7.68
C ALA A 447 -19.00 -10.51 7.02
N GLU A 448 -18.01 -10.95 7.82
CA GLU A 448 -16.77 -11.55 7.30
C GLU A 448 -17.06 -12.78 6.42
N ALA A 449 -18.05 -13.61 6.79
CA ALA A 449 -18.42 -14.80 6.01
C ALA A 449 -18.84 -14.44 4.57
N ASP A 450 -19.67 -13.41 4.39
CA ASP A 450 -20.11 -12.99 3.06
C ASP A 450 -18.93 -12.50 2.19
N VAL A 451 -17.93 -11.86 2.81
CA VAL A 451 -16.71 -11.43 2.11
C VAL A 451 -15.92 -12.64 1.65
N PHE A 452 -15.77 -13.66 2.49
CA PHE A 452 -15.02 -14.88 2.16
C PHE A 452 -15.72 -15.69 1.06
N ASP A 453 -17.03 -15.89 1.14
CA ASP A 453 -17.78 -16.62 0.14
C ASP A 453 -17.71 -15.95 -1.25
N CYS A 454 -17.88 -14.62 -1.30
CA CYS A 454 -17.74 -13.85 -2.53
C CYS A 454 -16.31 -13.93 -3.11
N ALA A 455 -15.30 -13.81 -2.25
CA ALA A 455 -13.89 -13.84 -2.66
C ALA A 455 -13.52 -15.22 -3.24
N GLU A 456 -13.94 -16.30 -2.57
CA GLU A 456 -13.66 -17.66 -3.05
C GLU A 456 -14.36 -17.97 -4.37
N ALA A 457 -15.61 -17.56 -4.53
CA ALA A 457 -16.35 -17.73 -5.78
C ALA A 457 -15.67 -16.95 -6.93
N ALA A 458 -15.33 -15.70 -6.73
CA ALA A 458 -14.69 -14.86 -7.75
C ALA A 458 -13.31 -15.37 -8.15
N SER A 459 -12.49 -15.83 -7.18
CA SER A 459 -11.19 -16.43 -7.44
C SER A 459 -11.31 -17.71 -8.27
N ARG A 460 -12.18 -18.63 -7.86
CA ARG A 460 -12.39 -19.91 -8.57
C ARG A 460 -12.87 -19.69 -10.01
N GLU A 461 -13.79 -18.76 -10.22
CA GLU A 461 -14.30 -18.42 -11.54
C GLU A 461 -13.21 -17.85 -12.45
N ALA A 462 -12.38 -16.94 -11.97
CA ALA A 462 -11.27 -16.36 -12.73
C ALA A 462 -10.22 -17.44 -13.07
N ILE A 463 -9.86 -18.31 -12.12
CA ILE A 463 -8.94 -19.43 -12.31
C ILE A 463 -9.48 -20.40 -13.38
N HIS A 464 -10.78 -20.73 -13.33
CA HIS A 464 -11.44 -21.59 -14.32
C HIS A 464 -11.42 -20.97 -15.72
N ARG A 465 -11.78 -19.69 -15.85
CA ARG A 465 -11.70 -18.97 -17.15
C ARG A 465 -10.27 -18.94 -17.71
N ALA A 466 -9.27 -18.86 -16.84
CA ALA A 466 -7.87 -18.88 -17.24
C ALA A 466 -7.33 -20.27 -17.60
N GLY A 467 -8.04 -21.36 -17.23
CA GLY A 467 -7.58 -22.75 -17.37
C GLY A 467 -6.40 -23.08 -16.45
N TYR A 468 -6.41 -22.52 -15.23
CA TYR A 468 -5.26 -22.58 -14.30
C TYR A 468 -5.45 -23.54 -13.14
N GLU A 469 -6.45 -24.45 -13.18
CA GLU A 469 -6.70 -25.44 -12.12
C GLU A 469 -5.48 -26.31 -11.82
N ARG A 470 -4.62 -26.53 -12.82
CA ARG A 470 -3.36 -27.27 -12.63
C ARG A 470 -2.39 -26.58 -11.67
N LEU A 471 -2.47 -25.24 -11.57
CA LEU A 471 -1.58 -24.43 -10.71
C LEU A 471 -1.99 -24.48 -9.23
N LEU A 472 -3.13 -25.07 -8.92
CA LEU A 472 -3.61 -25.29 -7.55
C LEU A 472 -2.97 -26.54 -6.90
N LYS A 473 -2.18 -27.28 -7.65
CA LYS A 473 -1.49 -28.47 -7.13
C LYS A 473 -0.04 -28.12 -6.84
N PRO A 474 0.48 -28.52 -5.66
CA PRO A 474 1.89 -28.34 -5.35
C PRO A 474 2.77 -29.13 -6.31
N SER A 475 4.02 -28.69 -6.47
CA SER A 475 5.02 -29.36 -7.26
C SER A 475 5.37 -30.75 -6.70
N THR A 476 5.92 -31.65 -7.52
CA THR A 476 6.32 -33.02 -7.08
C THR A 476 7.38 -33.01 -5.99
N ASN A 477 8.17 -31.94 -5.90
CA ASN A 477 9.26 -31.77 -4.91
C ASN A 477 8.86 -30.94 -3.69
N PHE A 478 7.55 -30.66 -3.52
CA PHE A 478 7.06 -29.75 -2.48
C PHE A 478 7.56 -30.10 -1.07
N TRP A 479 7.61 -31.40 -0.74
CA TRP A 479 8.02 -31.88 0.59
C TRP A 479 9.49 -32.28 0.70
N THR A 480 10.19 -32.50 -0.41
CA THR A 480 11.47 -33.23 -0.39
C THR A 480 12.66 -32.45 -0.94
N GLY A 481 12.44 -31.31 -1.58
CA GLY A 481 13.52 -30.58 -2.25
C GLY A 481 13.74 -29.19 -1.65
N ALA A 482 15.02 -28.80 -1.47
CA ALA A 482 15.37 -27.41 -1.17
C ALA A 482 15.13 -26.49 -2.39
N GLN A 483 14.83 -27.06 -3.58
CA GLN A 483 14.64 -26.35 -4.86
C GLN A 483 15.76 -25.35 -5.18
N SER A 484 16.96 -25.56 -4.60
CA SER A 484 18.11 -24.70 -4.87
C SER A 484 18.63 -24.93 -6.27
N ASN A 485 19.03 -23.88 -6.95
CA ASN A 485 19.81 -23.99 -8.18
C ASN A 485 21.28 -24.31 -7.79
N LEU A 486 21.57 -25.58 -7.49
CA LEU A 486 22.89 -26.03 -7.08
C LEU A 486 23.96 -25.74 -8.16
N GLU A 487 23.57 -25.63 -9.44
CA GLU A 487 24.50 -25.26 -10.52
C GLU A 487 25.00 -23.83 -10.34
N ALA A 488 24.12 -22.88 -9.95
CA ALA A 488 24.53 -21.50 -9.68
C ALA A 488 25.39 -21.34 -8.42
N LEU A 489 25.39 -22.33 -7.52
CA LEU A 489 26.22 -22.32 -6.31
C LEU A 489 27.56 -23.02 -6.49
N ARG A 490 27.80 -23.66 -7.65
CA ARG A 490 29.04 -24.44 -7.94
C ARG A 490 30.06 -23.68 -8.78
N GLU A 491 29.71 -22.51 -9.28
CA GLU A 491 30.69 -21.64 -9.97
C GLU A 491 31.40 -20.75 -8.94
N PRO A 492 32.73 -20.66 -9.00
CA PRO A 492 33.56 -19.93 -8.04
C PRO A 492 33.41 -18.42 -8.12
#